data_02cbca84130ca8c94f65eba3ccd6fc27
#
_entry.id   02cbca84130ca8c94f65eba3ccd6fc27
#
_cell.length_a   1.000
_cell.length_b   1.000
_cell.length_c   1.000
_cell.angle_alpha   90.00
_cell.angle_beta   90.00
_cell.angle_gamma   90.00
#
_symmetry.space_group_name_H-M   'P 1'
#
loop_
_entity.id
_entity.type
_entity.pdbx_description
1 polymer ?
#
loop_
_entity_poly.entity_id
_entity_poly.type
_entity_poly.pdbx_seq_one_letter_code
_entity_poly.pdbx_strand_id
1 'polypeptide(L)'
;MGTFVISKKLNGDFKFNFMSKKGKIILTSQGFESKLMCEENIELFKQNLEEIKYLKFKASREKYFFKLILDDQVFAVSRKYTTEFSLQKGIDQIILYTMKAEILDFSNNESIFQT
;
A
#
# COMPACT_ATOMS: atom_id res chain seq x y z
N MET A 1 0.58 -9.42 11.32
CA MET A 1 1.35 -8.17 11.25
C MET A 1 1.54 -7.77 9.80
N GLY A 2 1.76 -6.49 9.57
CA GLY A 2 1.97 -5.97 8.23
C GLY A 2 3.32 -5.28 8.12
N THR A 3 3.73 -5.06 6.88
CA THR A 3 5.02 -4.43 6.59
C THR A 3 4.85 -3.49 5.41
N PHE A 4 5.39 -2.27 5.53
CA PHE A 4 5.50 -1.37 4.39
C PHE A 4 6.83 -1.65 3.69
N VAL A 5 6.78 -1.86 2.39
CA VAL A 5 7.96 -2.14 1.60
C VAL A 5 8.15 -1.02 0.58
N ILE A 6 9.26 -0.32 0.65
CA ILE A 6 9.60 0.73 -0.30
C ILE A 6 10.44 0.11 -1.40
N SER A 7 10.07 0.37 -2.65
CA SER A 7 10.81 -0.13 -3.79
C SER A 7 10.86 0.95 -4.87
N LYS A 8 11.70 0.72 -5.86
CA LYS A 8 11.87 1.65 -6.96
C LYS A 8 11.21 1.10 -8.21
N LYS A 9 10.42 1.93 -8.89
CA LYS A 9 9.77 1.57 -10.13
C LYS A 9 10.75 1.64 -11.28
N LEU A 10 10.38 1.03 -12.41
CA LEU A 10 11.23 1.05 -13.60
C LEU A 10 11.53 2.46 -14.09
N ASN A 11 10.61 3.39 -13.91
CA ASN A 11 10.80 4.78 -14.33
C ASN A 11 11.61 5.61 -13.35
N GLY A 12 12.11 5.01 -12.27
CA GLY A 12 12.92 5.69 -11.28
C GLY A 12 12.15 6.25 -10.09
N ASP A 13 10.82 6.26 -10.14
CA ASP A 13 10.02 6.69 -9.02
C ASP A 13 10.04 5.66 -7.90
N PHE A 14 9.73 6.12 -6.69
CA PHE A 14 9.62 5.25 -5.52
C PHE A 14 8.15 4.97 -5.23
N LYS A 15 7.86 3.82 -4.68
CA LYS A 15 6.51 3.47 -4.24
C LYS A 15 6.60 2.64 -2.98
N PHE A 16 5.47 2.52 -2.26
CA PHE A 16 5.40 1.56 -1.18
C PHE A 16 4.25 0.58 -1.41
N ASN A 17 4.43 -0.60 -0.87
CA ASN A 17 3.38 -1.59 -0.76
C ASN A 17 3.14 -1.86 0.72
N PHE A 18 1.90 -2.15 1.09
CA PHE A 18 1.59 -2.69 2.39
C PHE A 18 1.36 -4.18 2.21
N MET A 19 2.17 -4.98 2.90
CA MET A 19 2.16 -6.42 2.72
C MET A 19 1.69 -7.11 3.99
N SER A 20 0.93 -8.20 3.81
CA SER A 20 0.47 -9.00 4.93
C SER A 20 1.61 -9.84 5.49
N LYS A 21 1.38 -10.45 6.65
CA LYS A 21 2.32 -11.36 7.29
C LYS A 21 2.75 -12.49 6.34
N LYS A 22 1.83 -12.92 5.47
CA LYS A 22 2.11 -14.01 4.52
C LYS A 22 2.80 -13.55 3.26
N GLY A 23 3.16 -12.27 3.18
CA GLY A 23 3.86 -11.74 2.02
C GLY A 23 2.98 -11.35 0.86
N LYS A 24 1.67 -11.25 1.06
CA LYS A 24 0.76 -10.80 0.00
C LYS A 24 0.65 -9.29 0.00
N ILE A 25 0.67 -8.71 -1.19
CA ILE A 25 0.48 -7.25 -1.34
C ILE A 25 -0.98 -6.93 -1.11
N ILE A 26 -1.24 -6.06 -0.14
CA ILE A 26 -2.59 -5.57 0.15
C ILE A 26 -2.83 -4.24 -0.53
N LEU A 27 -1.85 -3.33 -0.46
CA LEU A 27 -1.94 -1.99 -1.05
C LEU A 27 -0.73 -1.68 -1.90
N THR A 28 -0.94 -0.84 -2.92
CA THR A 28 0.14 -0.25 -3.71
C THR A 28 -0.09 1.24 -3.77
N SER A 29 0.92 2.02 -3.42
CA SER A 29 0.85 3.48 -3.47
C SER A 29 1.05 3.98 -4.91
N GLN A 30 0.79 5.28 -5.10
CA GLN A 30 1.23 5.95 -6.31
C GLN A 30 2.76 6.06 -6.31
N GLY A 31 3.32 6.52 -7.44
CA GLY A 31 4.75 6.78 -7.53
C GLY A 31 5.12 8.11 -6.90
N PHE A 32 6.29 8.18 -6.28
CA PHE A 32 6.85 9.40 -5.68
C PHE A 32 8.22 9.66 -6.30
N GLU A 33 8.55 10.92 -6.48
CA GLU A 33 9.83 11.29 -7.10
C GLU A 33 11.03 10.98 -6.21
N SER A 34 10.85 10.96 -4.90
CA SER A 34 11.94 10.71 -3.97
C SER A 34 11.53 9.72 -2.89
N LYS A 35 12.55 9.07 -2.33
CA LYS A 35 12.33 8.15 -1.21
C LYS A 35 11.75 8.90 0.00
N LEU A 36 12.21 10.11 0.23
CA LEU A 36 11.73 10.92 1.35
C LEU A 36 10.22 11.16 1.24
N MET A 37 9.74 11.51 0.05
CA MET A 37 8.31 11.70 -0.16
C MET A 37 7.53 10.43 0.14
N CYS A 38 8.09 9.29 -0.27
CA CYS A 38 7.47 8.00 -0.01
C CYS A 38 7.35 7.72 1.49
N GLU A 39 8.45 7.96 2.22
CA GLU A 39 8.48 7.76 3.67
C GLU A 39 7.52 8.71 4.38
N GLU A 40 7.48 9.97 3.95
CA GLU A 40 6.57 10.95 4.53
C GLU A 40 5.12 10.54 4.33
N ASN A 41 4.81 9.95 3.18
CA ASN A 41 3.44 9.50 2.91
C ASN A 41 3.07 8.29 3.74
N ILE A 42 4.00 7.40 4.04
CA ILE A 42 3.74 6.30 4.96
C ILE A 42 3.41 6.83 6.35
N GLU A 43 4.17 7.82 6.82
CA GLU A 43 3.91 8.42 8.11
C GLU A 43 2.56 9.15 8.15
N LEU A 44 2.25 9.85 7.06
CA LEU A 44 0.96 10.51 6.92
C LEU A 44 -0.19 9.51 7.01
N PHE A 45 -0.02 8.36 6.36
CA PHE A 45 -0.97 7.26 6.40
C PHE A 45 -1.20 6.81 7.85
N LYS A 46 -0.11 6.55 8.57
CA LYS A 46 -0.20 6.09 9.95
C LYS A 46 -0.88 7.12 10.86
N GLN A 47 -0.57 8.39 10.66
CA GLN A 47 -1.11 9.45 11.51
C GLN A 47 -2.58 9.74 11.24
N ASN A 48 -3.09 9.39 10.06
CA ASN A 48 -4.44 9.73 9.65
C ASN A 48 -5.32 8.52 9.39
N LEU A 49 -5.05 7.40 10.05
CA LEU A 49 -5.81 6.17 9.82
C LEU A 49 -7.32 6.36 9.99
N GLU A 50 -7.73 7.17 10.95
CA GLU A 50 -9.14 7.39 11.23
C GLU A 50 -9.81 8.30 10.19
N GLU A 51 -9.02 9.08 9.46
CA GLU A 51 -9.51 10.00 8.45
C GLU A 51 -9.60 9.37 7.06
N ILE A 52 -8.99 8.21 6.88
CA ILE A 52 -8.94 7.55 5.59
C ILE A 52 -10.28 6.94 5.24
N LYS A 53 -10.74 7.17 4.02
CA LYS A 53 -11.94 6.55 3.48
C LYS A 53 -11.56 5.39 2.60
N TYR A 54 -12.30 4.30 2.73
CA TYR A 54 -12.09 3.10 1.94
C TYR A 54 -13.22 3.00 0.94
N LEU A 55 -12.95 3.37 -0.32
CA LEU A 55 -13.95 3.31 -1.37
C LEU A 55 -13.86 1.97 -2.08
N LYS A 56 -14.96 1.24 -2.09
CA LYS A 56 -15.03 -0.09 -2.69
C LYS A 56 -15.53 -0.01 -4.12
N PHE A 57 -14.91 -0.79 -5.00
CA PHE A 57 -15.25 -0.83 -6.42
C PHE A 57 -15.41 -2.26 -6.87
N LYS A 58 -16.24 -2.46 -7.87
CA LYS A 58 -16.36 -3.74 -8.54
C LYS A 58 -15.67 -3.60 -9.90
N ALA A 59 -14.66 -4.42 -10.12
CA ALA A 59 -13.92 -4.45 -11.38
C ALA A 59 -14.55 -5.49 -12.32
N SER A 60 -14.01 -5.58 -13.54
CA SER A 60 -14.45 -6.59 -14.50
C SER A 60 -14.20 -8.00 -13.95
N ARG A 61 -14.94 -9.00 -14.46
CA ARG A 61 -14.84 -10.40 -14.05
C ARG A 61 -15.16 -10.62 -12.59
N GLU A 62 -16.07 -9.78 -12.06
CA GLU A 62 -16.56 -9.91 -10.68
C GLU A 62 -15.46 -9.87 -9.63
N LYS A 63 -14.43 -9.07 -9.89
CA LYS A 63 -13.41 -8.81 -8.91
C LYS A 63 -13.73 -7.52 -8.16
N TYR A 64 -13.22 -7.42 -6.94
CA TYR A 64 -13.47 -6.26 -6.08
C TYR A 64 -12.14 -5.67 -5.64
N PHE A 65 -12.09 -4.36 -5.50
CA PHE A 65 -10.92 -3.69 -4.95
C PHE A 65 -11.35 -2.44 -4.21
N PHE A 66 -10.45 -1.86 -3.46
CA PHE A 66 -10.76 -0.59 -2.79
C PHE A 66 -9.62 0.39 -3.01
N LYS A 67 -9.96 1.66 -2.88
CA LYS A 67 -8.98 2.74 -2.89
C LYS A 67 -9.02 3.43 -1.54
N LEU A 68 -7.87 3.85 -1.07
CA LEU A 68 -7.75 4.67 0.12
C LEU A 68 -7.74 6.12 -0.29
N ILE A 69 -8.64 6.89 0.30
CA ILE A 69 -8.80 8.30 -0.02
C ILE A 69 -8.43 9.10 1.22
N LEU A 70 -7.53 10.06 1.06
CA LEU A 70 -7.16 11.00 2.11
C LEU A 70 -7.15 12.39 1.49
N ASP A 71 -7.87 13.33 2.10
CA ASP A 71 -8.00 14.70 1.60
C ASP A 71 -8.45 14.73 0.13
N ASP A 72 -9.45 13.91 -0.19
CA ASP A 72 -10.05 13.81 -1.53
C ASP A 72 -9.09 13.33 -2.62
N GLN A 73 -7.95 12.76 -2.24
CA GLN A 73 -6.99 12.22 -3.20
C GLN A 73 -6.79 10.73 -2.98
N VAL A 74 -6.58 10.00 -4.08
CA VAL A 74 -6.28 8.58 -4.00
C VAL A 74 -4.87 8.42 -3.46
N PHE A 75 -4.79 7.77 -2.31
CA PHE A 75 -3.53 7.55 -1.61
C PHE A 75 -2.90 6.23 -2.01
N ALA A 76 -3.72 5.20 -2.12
CA ALA A 76 -3.26 3.87 -2.48
C ALA A 76 -4.43 3.05 -3.02
N VAL A 77 -4.10 1.99 -3.74
CA VAL A 77 -5.08 1.09 -4.34
C VAL A 77 -4.81 -0.32 -3.87
N SER A 78 -5.87 -1.04 -3.53
CA SER A 78 -5.72 -2.41 -3.06
C SER A 78 -5.48 -3.39 -4.22
N ARG A 79 -5.06 -4.59 -3.86
CA ARG A 79 -5.12 -5.73 -4.77
C ARG A 79 -6.59 -6.04 -5.10
N LYS A 80 -6.81 -6.87 -6.11
CA LYS A 80 -8.16 -7.31 -6.46
C LYS A 80 -8.51 -8.57 -5.68
N TYR A 81 -9.74 -8.61 -5.17
CA TYR A 81 -10.27 -9.72 -4.40
C TYR A 81 -11.39 -10.40 -5.15
N THR A 82 -11.58 -11.67 -4.89
CA THR A 82 -12.64 -12.44 -5.57
C THR A 82 -14.00 -12.32 -4.86
N THR A 83 -14.01 -11.88 -3.61
CA THR A 83 -15.24 -11.70 -2.84
C THR A 83 -15.19 -10.41 -2.04
N GLU A 84 -16.37 -9.88 -1.70
CA GLU A 84 -16.45 -8.72 -0.81
C GLU A 84 -15.96 -9.06 0.59
N PHE A 85 -16.15 -10.29 1.02
CA PHE A 85 -15.69 -10.73 2.32
C PHE A 85 -14.16 -10.67 2.42
N SER A 86 -13.46 -11.17 1.40
CA SER A 86 -12.00 -11.10 1.37
C SER A 86 -11.51 -9.66 1.31
N LEU A 87 -12.22 -8.81 0.57
CA LEU A 87 -11.88 -7.38 0.49
C LEU A 87 -11.99 -6.74 1.88
N GLN A 88 -13.05 -7.03 2.61
CA GLN A 88 -13.23 -6.47 3.94
C GLN A 88 -12.13 -6.94 4.89
N LYS A 89 -11.68 -8.19 4.76
CA LYS A 89 -10.55 -8.68 5.54
C LYS A 89 -9.27 -7.90 5.25
N GLY A 90 -9.08 -7.52 3.99
CA GLY A 90 -7.93 -6.67 3.62
C GLY A 90 -7.99 -5.33 4.32
N ILE A 91 -9.16 -4.69 4.33
CA ILE A 91 -9.34 -3.42 5.03
C ILE A 91 -9.08 -3.60 6.54
N ASP A 92 -9.59 -4.67 7.13
CA ASP A 92 -9.41 -4.95 8.55
C ASP A 92 -7.94 -5.10 8.90
N GLN A 93 -7.15 -5.75 8.05
CA GLN A 93 -5.72 -5.89 8.27
C GLN A 93 -5.00 -4.55 8.25
N ILE A 94 -5.42 -3.65 7.36
CA ILE A 94 -4.83 -2.31 7.32
C ILE A 94 -5.10 -1.59 8.64
N ILE A 95 -6.35 -1.62 9.09
CA ILE A 95 -6.74 -0.93 10.33
C ILE A 95 -6.00 -1.50 11.54
N LEU A 96 -5.85 -2.84 11.58
CA LEU A 96 -5.24 -3.50 12.73
C LEU A 96 -3.72 -3.34 12.79
N TYR A 97 -3.05 -3.34 11.64
CA TYR A 97 -1.59 -3.53 11.64
C TYR A 97 -0.79 -2.34 11.14
N THR A 98 -1.41 -1.34 10.53
CA THR A 98 -0.67 -0.21 9.95
C THR A 98 0.18 0.52 10.98
N MET A 99 -0.37 0.81 12.15
CA MET A 99 0.36 1.58 13.16
C MET A 99 1.65 0.90 13.63
N LYS A 100 1.65 -0.42 13.65
CA LYS A 100 2.80 -1.20 14.13
C LYS A 100 3.64 -1.75 13.00
N ALA A 101 3.30 -1.44 11.75
CA ALA A 101 4.02 -2.00 10.61
C ALA A 101 5.42 -1.40 10.51
N GLU A 102 6.39 -2.28 10.24
CA GLU A 102 7.75 -1.86 9.98
C GLU A 102 7.87 -1.35 8.55
N ILE A 103 8.88 -0.55 8.30
CA ILE A 103 9.21 -0.08 6.96
C ILE A 103 10.49 -0.77 6.52
N LEU A 104 10.42 -1.52 5.43
CA LEU A 104 11.59 -2.15 4.82
C LEU A 104 11.87 -1.44 3.50
N ASP A 105 13.09 -0.99 3.34
CA ASP A 105 13.51 -0.23 2.17
C ASP A 105 14.34 -1.13 1.25
N PHE A 106 13.73 -1.55 0.14
CA PHE A 106 14.40 -2.32 -0.89
C PHE A 106 14.79 -1.50 -2.11
N SER A 107 14.67 -0.16 -2.02
CA SER A 107 14.93 0.70 -3.18
C SER A 107 16.38 0.68 -3.63
N ASN A 108 17.31 0.29 -2.76
CA ASN A 108 18.72 0.22 -3.07
C ASN A 108 19.19 -1.16 -3.51
N ASN A 109 18.27 -2.15 -3.55
CA ASN A 109 18.65 -3.54 -3.83
C ASN A 109 19.05 -3.76 -5.29
N GLU A 110 18.75 -2.82 -6.16
CA GLU A 110 19.13 -2.91 -7.56
C GLU A 110 20.63 -3.11 -7.74
N SER A 111 21.43 -2.40 -6.96
CA SER A 111 22.88 -2.50 -7.06
C SER A 111 23.39 -3.87 -6.68
N ILE A 112 22.66 -4.58 -5.82
CA ILE A 112 23.02 -5.93 -5.40
C ILE A 112 22.76 -6.93 -6.52
N PHE A 113 21.67 -6.76 -7.25
CA PHE A 113 21.27 -7.71 -8.27
C PHE A 113 21.89 -7.44 -9.63
N GLN A 114 22.52 -6.31 -9.80
CA GLN A 114 23.19 -5.94 -11.04
C GLN A 114 24.62 -6.41 -11.13
N THR A 115 25.14 -6.96 -10.08
CA THR A 115 26.51 -7.46 -10.03
C THR A 115 26.65 -8.96 -10.36
#